data_02685555ebaa2c9e7fd07bf0010ec87c
#
_entry.id   02685555ebaa2c9e7fd07bf0010ec87c
#
_cell.length_a   1.000
_cell.length_b   1.000
_cell.length_c   1.000
_cell.angle_alpha   90.00
_cell.angle_beta   90.00
_cell.angle_gamma   90.00
#
_symmetry.space_group_name_H-M   'P 1'
#
loop_
_entity.id
_entity.type
_entity.pdbx_description
1 polymer ?
#
loop_
_entity_poly.entity_id
_entity_poly.type
_entity_poly.pdbx_seq_one_letter_code
_entity_poly.pdbx_strand_id
1 'polypeptide(L)'
;MFYLIQLNKLIKELMMKYIKKLLFSALLALGITSFSVTANAACGKIVMADMNWASANLMANVDKVILEAGYGCEIELIAGATMPTFTSMNEKGAPDVAAELWANAVLDPLDKAVSEGRLHKANKAPIKGLGEGWWVTPGTMKRHPELKTALDILDHPELFPYAEDPSKGAFVGCPAGWGCQLANANLYRAFEMEKKGWVLVDPGSSAGLKASISKAAVADKNWFGYYWTPTVPIGKYNMVAVDFGVPYEGDENWHGCIVKPEQECDNPKPSAWTKSEVNTVVTDNFKKIGGKKAMKFLKKRSYPAEVMNGMLVYMADNQADGADAAIEFLKTQEAVWTKWVPSSVAEKVKAGL
;
A
#
# COMPACT_ATOMS: atom_id res chain seq x y z
N MET A 1 14.22 18.29 -94.04
CA MET A 1 15.16 17.41 -93.25
C MET A 1 15.54 18.02 -91.91
N PHE A 2 15.70 19.30 -91.77
CA PHE A 2 16.09 19.96 -90.48
C PHE A 2 15.03 19.86 -89.33
N TYR A 3 13.77 19.93 -89.67
CA TYR A 3 12.64 19.94 -88.72
C TYR A 3 12.48 18.58 -87.99
N LEU A 4 12.74 17.47 -88.65
CA LEU A 4 12.61 16.15 -88.12
C LEU A 4 13.76 15.84 -87.10
N ILE A 5 14.92 16.43 -87.26
CA ILE A 5 16.08 16.25 -86.33
C ILE A 5 15.83 17.03 -85.06
N GLN A 6 15.26 18.22 -85.09
CA GLN A 6 14.95 18.98 -83.89
C GLN A 6 13.80 18.36 -83.11
N LEU A 7 12.80 17.80 -83.80
CA LEU A 7 11.68 17.12 -83.11
C LEU A 7 12.13 15.87 -82.38
N ASN A 8 13.03 15.04 -82.96
CA ASN A 8 13.63 13.89 -82.36
C ASN A 8 14.51 14.21 -81.12
N LYS A 9 15.20 15.37 -81.15
CA LYS A 9 15.98 15.85 -80.03
C LYS A 9 15.11 16.27 -78.87
N LEU A 10 14.03 16.97 -79.16
CA LEU A 10 13.06 17.41 -78.13
C LEU A 10 12.31 16.25 -77.46
N ILE A 11 11.97 15.20 -78.23
CA ILE A 11 11.31 13.99 -77.75
C ILE A 11 12.25 13.22 -76.84
N LYS A 12 13.53 13.10 -77.23
CA LYS A 12 14.56 12.41 -76.36
C LYS A 12 14.78 13.18 -75.07
N GLU A 13 14.83 14.48 -75.03
CA GLU A 13 14.99 15.29 -73.84
C GLU A 13 13.77 15.19 -72.92
N LEU A 14 12.56 15.21 -73.50
CA LEU A 14 11.32 14.99 -72.72
C LEU A 14 11.26 13.58 -72.10
N MET A 15 11.59 12.56 -72.87
CA MET A 15 11.63 11.18 -72.40
C MET A 15 12.66 11.00 -71.29
N MET A 16 13.86 11.58 -71.41
CA MET A 16 14.88 11.51 -70.32
C MET A 16 14.40 12.27 -69.08
N LYS A 17 13.70 13.39 -69.19
CA LYS A 17 13.11 14.09 -68.04
C LYS A 17 12.03 13.25 -67.29
N TYR A 18 11.18 12.56 -68.07
CA TYR A 18 10.16 11.67 -67.51
C TYR A 18 10.76 10.42 -66.85
N ILE A 19 11.76 9.81 -67.48
CA ILE A 19 12.46 8.64 -66.92
C ILE A 19 13.22 9.01 -65.63
N LYS A 20 13.88 10.20 -65.57
CA LYS A 20 14.50 10.71 -64.37
C LYS A 20 13.49 10.98 -63.25
N LYS A 21 12.31 11.53 -63.56
CA LYS A 21 11.23 11.71 -62.59
C LYS A 21 10.67 10.38 -62.08
N LEU A 22 10.48 9.38 -62.92
CA LEU A 22 9.99 8.06 -62.57
C LEU A 22 11.04 7.29 -61.71
N LEU A 23 12.33 7.41 -62.03
CA LEU A 23 13.40 6.80 -61.23
C LEU A 23 13.54 7.48 -59.85
N PHE A 24 13.33 8.81 -59.75
CA PHE A 24 13.36 9.52 -58.47
C PHE A 24 12.14 9.19 -57.60
N SER A 25 10.97 8.98 -58.20
CA SER A 25 9.76 8.55 -57.48
C SER A 25 9.86 7.08 -56.99
N ALA A 26 10.53 6.20 -57.76
CA ALA A 26 10.74 4.82 -57.37
C ALA A 26 11.77 4.65 -56.22
N LEU A 27 12.80 5.54 -56.15
CA LEU A 27 13.74 5.55 -55.04
C LEU A 27 13.15 6.10 -53.71
N LEU A 28 12.15 7.00 -53.78
CA LEU A 28 11.45 7.46 -52.58
C LEU A 28 10.46 6.41 -52.03
N ALA A 29 9.97 5.50 -52.88
CA ALA A 29 9.05 4.43 -52.45
C ALA A 29 9.74 3.22 -51.80
N LEU A 30 11.04 3.01 -51.98
CA LEU A 30 11.82 1.92 -51.36
C LEU A 30 12.49 2.32 -50.04
N GLY A 31 12.39 3.57 -49.61
CA GLY A 31 13.01 4.09 -48.37
C GLY A 31 12.15 4.01 -47.11
N ILE A 32 10.88 3.60 -47.22
CA ILE A 32 10.02 3.36 -46.03
C ILE A 32 10.03 1.85 -45.72
N THR A 33 11.20 1.33 -45.33
CA THR A 33 11.18 0.16 -44.44
C THR A 33 10.51 0.67 -43.17
N SER A 34 9.23 0.39 -43.04
CA SER A 34 8.54 0.45 -41.79
C SER A 34 9.35 -0.45 -40.82
N PHE A 35 10.24 0.15 -40.06
CA PHE A 35 10.61 -0.41 -38.79
C PHE A 35 9.29 -0.48 -38.01
N SER A 36 8.59 -1.59 -38.15
CA SER A 36 7.63 -2.00 -37.16
C SER A 36 8.43 -2.14 -35.88
N VAL A 37 8.62 -1.00 -35.19
CA VAL A 37 8.84 -1.03 -33.75
C VAL A 37 7.65 -1.82 -33.28
N THR A 38 7.85 -3.10 -32.98
CA THR A 38 6.93 -3.83 -32.13
C THR A 38 6.83 -2.96 -30.89
N ALA A 39 5.82 -2.08 -30.87
CA ALA A 39 5.39 -1.45 -29.64
C ALA A 39 5.13 -2.66 -28.75
N ASN A 40 6.07 -3.00 -27.88
CA ASN A 40 5.75 -3.80 -26.70
C ASN A 40 4.52 -3.09 -26.17
N ALA A 41 3.38 -3.80 -26.17
CA ALA A 41 2.13 -3.23 -25.75
C ALA A 41 2.40 -2.45 -24.47
N ALA A 42 2.30 -1.13 -24.54
CA ALA A 42 2.53 -0.28 -23.40
C ALA A 42 1.56 -0.79 -22.33
N CYS A 43 2.03 -0.97 -21.13
CA CYS A 43 1.19 -1.26 -19.99
C CYS A 43 0.05 -0.22 -20.00
N GLY A 44 -1.19 -0.66 -19.86
CA GLY A 44 -2.35 0.23 -19.94
C GLY A 44 -2.49 1.14 -18.71
N LYS A 45 -3.65 1.79 -18.60
CA LYS A 45 -4.03 2.58 -17.43
C LYS A 45 -4.37 1.64 -16.28
N ILE A 46 -3.75 1.88 -15.12
CA ILE A 46 -3.91 1.12 -13.88
C ILE A 46 -4.37 2.08 -12.78
N VAL A 47 -5.42 1.75 -12.08
CA VAL A 47 -5.87 2.46 -10.89
C VAL A 47 -5.31 1.76 -9.66
N MET A 48 -4.60 2.49 -8.80
CA MET A 48 -3.97 1.94 -7.60
C MET A 48 -4.50 2.64 -6.36
N ALA A 49 -4.83 1.87 -5.32
CA ALA A 49 -5.23 2.43 -4.04
C ALA A 49 -4.02 3.04 -3.32
N ASP A 50 -4.13 4.33 -2.99
CA ASP A 50 -3.26 5.04 -2.07
C ASP A 50 -3.90 5.01 -0.68
N MET A 51 -3.49 4.03 0.13
CA MET A 51 -4.05 3.82 1.46
C MET A 51 -3.60 4.93 2.41
N ASN A 52 -4.48 5.34 3.32
CA ASN A 52 -4.32 6.50 4.17
C ASN A 52 -3.38 6.32 5.39
N TRP A 53 -2.30 5.55 5.24
CA TRP A 53 -1.19 5.45 6.20
C TRP A 53 0.16 5.47 5.48
N ALA A 54 1.20 5.91 6.19
CA ALA A 54 2.47 6.33 5.59
C ALA A 54 3.20 5.24 4.79
N SER A 55 3.27 3.99 5.28
CA SER A 55 3.96 2.90 4.54
C SER A 55 3.28 2.58 3.23
N ALA A 56 1.95 2.51 3.21
CA ALA A 56 1.19 2.23 2.00
C ALA A 56 1.26 3.40 1.01
N ASN A 57 1.22 4.65 1.50
CA ASN A 57 1.38 5.84 0.67
C ASN A 57 2.76 5.85 -0.01
N LEU A 58 3.85 5.57 0.74
CA LEU A 58 5.18 5.37 0.16
C LEU A 58 5.17 4.25 -0.90
N MET A 59 4.63 3.07 -0.55
CA MET A 59 4.65 1.90 -1.43
C MET A 59 3.89 2.14 -2.74
N ALA A 60 2.71 2.76 -2.67
CA ALA A 60 1.90 3.08 -3.85
C ALA A 60 2.63 4.06 -4.78
N ASN A 61 3.30 5.07 -4.23
CA ASN A 61 4.05 6.05 -5.00
C ASN A 61 5.35 5.47 -5.60
N VAL A 62 6.07 4.60 -4.89
CA VAL A 62 7.23 3.88 -5.46
C VAL A 62 6.78 2.96 -6.59
N ASP A 63 5.68 2.22 -6.40
CA ASP A 63 5.12 1.36 -7.44
C ASP A 63 4.71 2.18 -8.67
N LYS A 64 4.08 3.35 -8.46
CA LYS A 64 3.73 4.29 -9.52
C LYS A 64 4.95 4.67 -10.35
N VAL A 65 6.01 5.20 -9.73
CA VAL A 65 7.22 5.63 -10.45
C VAL A 65 7.84 4.48 -11.23
N ILE A 66 7.97 3.30 -10.62
CA ILE A 66 8.57 2.13 -11.30
C ILE A 66 7.69 1.64 -12.46
N LEU A 67 6.37 1.61 -12.30
CA LEU A 67 5.46 1.16 -13.35
C LEU A 67 5.38 2.17 -14.51
N GLU A 68 5.39 3.47 -14.23
CA GLU A 68 5.37 4.50 -15.26
C GLU A 68 6.70 4.57 -16.01
N ALA A 69 7.79 4.89 -15.34
CA ALA A 69 9.10 5.06 -15.99
C ALA A 69 9.67 3.75 -16.53
N GLY A 70 9.50 2.65 -15.77
CA GLY A 70 10.09 1.36 -16.10
C GLY A 70 9.33 0.54 -17.13
N TYR A 71 8.01 0.54 -17.03
CA TYR A 71 7.15 -0.34 -17.84
C TYR A 71 6.22 0.41 -18.79
N GLY A 72 6.14 1.74 -18.70
CA GLY A 72 5.30 2.59 -19.57
C GLY A 72 3.81 2.46 -19.27
N CYS A 73 3.44 2.18 -18.01
CA CYS A 73 2.06 2.21 -17.55
C CYS A 73 1.60 3.66 -17.34
N GLU A 74 0.30 3.89 -17.33
CA GLU A 74 -0.33 5.09 -16.81
C GLU A 74 -0.92 4.76 -15.44
N ILE A 75 -0.47 5.42 -14.36
CA ILE A 75 -0.91 5.10 -12.99
C ILE A 75 -1.75 6.25 -12.41
N GLU A 76 -2.98 5.94 -12.07
CA GLU A 76 -3.86 6.79 -11.28
C GLU A 76 -3.90 6.32 -9.83
N LEU A 77 -3.53 7.19 -8.88
CA LEU A 77 -3.67 6.93 -7.45
C LEU A 77 -5.04 7.45 -6.97
N ILE A 78 -5.76 6.61 -6.25
CA ILE A 78 -7.04 6.99 -5.62
C ILE A 78 -6.97 6.73 -4.11
N ALA A 79 -7.58 7.61 -3.32
CA ALA A 79 -7.62 7.45 -1.87
C ALA A 79 -8.24 6.10 -1.48
N GLY A 80 -7.63 5.44 -0.48
CA GLY A 80 -8.05 4.12 -0.02
C GLY A 80 -7.95 3.94 1.49
N ALA A 81 -8.63 2.91 1.97
CA ALA A 81 -8.50 2.32 3.29
C ALA A 81 -8.82 0.82 3.18
N THR A 82 -8.46 0.00 4.18
CA THR A 82 -8.55 -1.46 4.09
C THR A 82 -9.91 -1.96 3.62
N MET A 83 -10.98 -1.60 4.33
CA MET A 83 -12.31 -2.15 4.09
C MET A 83 -12.93 -1.65 2.78
N PRO A 84 -13.03 -0.33 2.51
CA PRO A 84 -13.65 0.16 1.28
C PRO A 84 -12.84 -0.22 0.04
N THR A 85 -11.50 -0.24 0.10
CA THR A 85 -10.67 -0.68 -1.03
C THR A 85 -10.88 -2.15 -1.34
N PHE A 86 -10.82 -3.03 -0.33
CA PHE A 86 -11.06 -4.45 -0.53
C PHE A 86 -12.46 -4.71 -1.10
N THR A 87 -13.50 -4.12 -0.51
CA THR A 87 -14.89 -4.26 -0.98
C THR A 87 -15.02 -3.84 -2.44
N SER A 88 -14.47 -2.69 -2.81
CA SER A 88 -14.52 -2.20 -4.20
C SER A 88 -13.78 -3.12 -5.17
N MET A 89 -12.58 -3.58 -4.80
CA MET A 89 -11.82 -4.55 -5.62
C MET A 89 -12.58 -5.87 -5.81
N ASN A 90 -13.18 -6.37 -4.73
CA ASN A 90 -13.89 -7.65 -4.72
C ASN A 90 -15.20 -7.61 -5.52
N GLU A 91 -15.97 -6.52 -5.43
CA GLU A 91 -17.30 -6.39 -6.01
C GLU A 91 -17.29 -5.74 -7.39
N LYS A 92 -16.42 -4.73 -7.59
CA LYS A 92 -16.39 -3.91 -8.81
C LYS A 92 -15.16 -4.16 -9.68
N GLY A 93 -14.17 -4.92 -9.18
CA GLY A 93 -12.90 -5.14 -9.88
C GLY A 93 -12.01 -3.89 -9.99
N ALA A 94 -12.21 -2.90 -9.11
CA ALA A 94 -11.43 -1.67 -9.03
C ALA A 94 -11.30 -1.18 -7.59
N PRO A 95 -10.18 -0.53 -7.21
CA PRO A 95 -8.97 -0.29 -8.00
C PRO A 95 -8.26 -1.58 -8.42
N ASP A 96 -7.31 -1.48 -9.38
CA ASP A 96 -6.58 -2.63 -9.90
C ASP A 96 -5.55 -3.20 -8.94
N VAL A 97 -4.98 -2.35 -8.08
CA VAL A 97 -3.90 -2.70 -7.15
C VAL A 97 -4.14 -2.10 -5.77
N ALA A 98 -3.99 -2.91 -4.74
CA ALA A 98 -3.76 -2.51 -3.36
C ALA A 98 -2.33 -2.91 -2.97
N ALA A 99 -1.43 -1.92 -2.86
CA ALA A 99 -0.01 -2.16 -2.66
C ALA A 99 0.30 -2.81 -1.30
N GLU A 100 -0.47 -2.43 -0.26
CA GLU A 100 -0.33 -2.88 1.13
C GLU A 100 -1.73 -3.11 1.73
N LEU A 101 -2.29 -4.29 1.53
CA LEU A 101 -3.56 -4.68 2.12
C LEU A 101 -3.31 -5.49 3.40
N TRP A 102 -3.70 -4.95 4.56
CA TRP A 102 -3.74 -5.65 5.84
C TRP A 102 -4.96 -6.57 5.84
N ALA A 103 -4.70 -7.88 5.71
CA ALA A 103 -5.71 -8.83 5.29
C ALA A 103 -6.53 -9.45 6.42
N ASN A 104 -6.12 -9.31 7.68
CA ASN A 104 -6.71 -10.05 8.82
C ASN A 104 -8.25 -9.89 8.92
N ALA A 105 -8.77 -8.70 8.61
CA ALA A 105 -10.21 -8.44 8.66
C ALA A 105 -10.98 -8.90 7.41
N VAL A 106 -10.27 -9.26 6.35
CA VAL A 106 -10.86 -9.62 5.05
C VAL A 106 -10.33 -10.94 4.50
N LEU A 107 -9.68 -11.76 5.35
CA LEU A 107 -8.94 -12.94 4.91
C LEU A 107 -9.83 -13.95 4.18
N ASP A 108 -10.94 -14.35 4.79
CA ASP A 108 -11.88 -15.32 4.20
C ASP A 108 -12.46 -14.84 2.86
N PRO A 109 -13.04 -13.62 2.77
CA PRO A 109 -13.55 -13.15 1.49
C PRO A 109 -12.44 -12.87 0.47
N LEU A 110 -11.21 -12.52 0.88
CA LEU A 110 -10.05 -12.42 0.00
C LEU A 110 -9.67 -13.78 -0.57
N ASP A 111 -9.56 -14.82 0.27
CA ASP A 111 -9.21 -16.17 -0.17
C ASP A 111 -10.29 -16.78 -1.08
N LYS A 112 -11.56 -16.49 -0.80
CA LYS A 112 -12.66 -16.82 -1.70
C LYS A 112 -12.51 -16.14 -3.07
N ALA A 113 -12.27 -14.81 -3.09
CA ALA A 113 -12.08 -14.07 -4.33
C ALA A 113 -10.86 -14.56 -5.13
N VAL A 114 -9.79 -14.97 -4.43
CA VAL A 114 -8.60 -15.56 -5.04
C VAL A 114 -8.93 -16.94 -5.65
N SER A 115 -9.66 -17.79 -4.95
CA SER A 115 -10.07 -19.10 -5.47
C SER A 115 -10.96 -18.98 -6.70
N GLU A 116 -11.79 -17.95 -6.78
CA GLU A 116 -12.65 -17.60 -7.92
C GLU A 116 -11.90 -16.89 -9.05
N GLY A 117 -10.62 -16.56 -8.87
CA GLY A 117 -9.78 -15.88 -9.87
C GLY A 117 -10.08 -14.39 -10.09
N ARG A 118 -10.90 -13.76 -9.23
CA ARG A 118 -11.23 -12.32 -9.29
C ARG A 118 -10.11 -11.45 -8.76
N LEU A 119 -9.48 -11.89 -7.68
CA LEU A 119 -8.34 -11.23 -7.04
C LEU A 119 -7.12 -12.17 -7.01
N HIS A 120 -5.94 -11.60 -6.86
CA HIS A 120 -4.68 -12.35 -6.77
C HIS A 120 -3.77 -11.74 -5.71
N LYS A 121 -3.25 -12.56 -4.79
CA LYS A 121 -2.18 -12.17 -3.87
C LYS A 121 -0.85 -12.12 -4.65
N ALA A 122 -0.54 -10.98 -5.25
CA ALA A 122 0.66 -10.79 -6.06
C ALA A 122 1.95 -10.93 -5.22
N ASN A 123 1.91 -10.45 -3.97
CA ASN A 123 2.96 -10.64 -2.98
C ASN A 123 2.35 -10.86 -1.60
N LYS A 124 2.84 -11.89 -0.89
CA LYS A 124 2.39 -12.23 0.48
C LYS A 124 3.30 -11.69 1.58
N ALA A 125 4.34 -10.95 1.22
CA ALA A 125 5.29 -10.36 2.17
C ALA A 125 5.90 -9.06 1.61
N PRO A 126 5.04 -8.06 1.25
CA PRO A 126 5.51 -6.82 0.64
C PRO A 126 6.34 -5.95 1.58
N ILE A 127 6.20 -6.16 2.88
CA ILE A 127 6.90 -5.43 3.94
C ILE A 127 7.28 -6.41 5.06
N LYS A 128 8.39 -6.15 5.76
CA LYS A 128 8.90 -6.95 6.88
C LYS A 128 8.71 -6.21 8.20
N GLY A 129 8.80 -6.96 9.32
CA GLY A 129 8.71 -6.38 10.66
C GLY A 129 7.28 -6.02 11.08
N LEU A 130 6.30 -6.77 10.57
CA LEU A 130 4.89 -6.56 10.88
C LEU A 130 4.54 -6.97 12.30
N GLY A 131 3.67 -6.19 12.93
CA GLY A 131 3.03 -6.49 14.20
C GLY A 131 1.88 -5.54 14.47
N GLU A 132 0.76 -6.08 14.93
CA GLU A 132 -0.41 -5.31 15.38
C GLU A 132 -0.72 -5.69 16.82
N GLY A 133 -1.35 -4.79 17.54
CA GLY A 133 -1.81 -5.08 18.90
C GLY A 133 -2.06 -3.83 19.72
N TRP A 134 -2.07 -4.02 21.04
CA TRP A 134 -2.22 -2.95 22.00
C TRP A 134 -0.88 -2.49 22.54
N TRP A 135 -0.77 -1.21 22.76
CA TRP A 135 0.48 -0.55 23.13
C TRP A 135 0.27 0.47 24.23
N VAL A 136 1.32 0.72 24.99
CA VAL A 136 1.38 1.77 26.01
C VAL A 136 2.65 2.61 25.84
N THR A 137 2.65 3.83 26.38
CA THR A 137 3.87 4.66 26.46
C THR A 137 4.86 4.04 27.43
N PRO A 138 6.18 4.17 27.21
CA PRO A 138 7.20 3.65 28.13
C PRO A 138 7.11 4.27 29.53
N GLY A 139 6.67 5.53 29.65
CA GLY A 139 6.41 6.19 30.93
C GLY A 139 5.32 5.49 31.73
N THR A 140 4.30 4.92 31.06
CA THR A 140 3.28 4.08 31.74
C THR A 140 3.94 2.91 32.46
N MET A 141 4.73 2.11 31.74
CA MET A 141 5.38 0.92 32.33
C MET A 141 6.41 1.27 33.40
N LYS A 142 7.05 2.43 33.28
CA LYS A 142 8.00 2.91 34.29
C LYS A 142 7.31 3.32 35.59
N ARG A 143 6.14 3.97 35.51
CA ARG A 143 5.35 4.38 36.69
C ARG A 143 4.57 3.24 37.29
N HIS A 144 4.15 2.29 36.48
CA HIS A 144 3.25 1.19 36.83
C HIS A 144 3.85 -0.15 36.38
N PRO A 145 4.97 -0.62 37.02
CA PRO A 145 5.64 -1.86 36.61
C PRO A 145 4.81 -3.12 36.93
N GLU A 146 3.74 -2.98 37.70
CA GLU A 146 2.75 -4.02 37.98
C GLU A 146 1.86 -4.35 36.78
N LEU A 147 1.66 -3.41 35.86
CA LEU A 147 0.79 -3.57 34.68
C LEU A 147 1.51 -4.39 33.58
N LYS A 148 1.52 -5.69 33.69
CA LYS A 148 2.24 -6.60 32.78
C LYS A 148 1.43 -7.01 31.56
N THR A 149 0.11 -7.08 31.73
CA THR A 149 -0.83 -7.57 30.71
C THR A 149 -1.97 -6.57 30.47
N ALA A 150 -2.72 -6.77 29.38
CA ALA A 150 -3.94 -6.01 29.15
C ALA A 150 -4.96 -6.20 30.27
N LEU A 151 -5.05 -7.40 30.85
CA LEU A 151 -5.94 -7.66 31.99
C LEU A 151 -5.60 -6.76 33.19
N ASP A 152 -4.31 -6.61 33.52
CA ASP A 152 -3.87 -5.70 34.59
C ASP A 152 -4.23 -4.25 34.25
N ILE A 153 -4.01 -3.81 33.01
CA ILE A 153 -4.31 -2.44 32.58
C ILE A 153 -5.82 -2.18 32.67
N LEU A 154 -6.64 -3.14 32.24
CA LEU A 154 -8.08 -2.97 32.18
C LEU A 154 -8.75 -2.80 33.55
N ASP A 155 -8.09 -3.21 34.63
CA ASP A 155 -8.55 -3.01 36.00
C ASP A 155 -8.22 -1.59 36.54
N HIS A 156 -7.50 -0.76 35.75
CA HIS A 156 -7.03 0.58 36.16
C HIS A 156 -7.39 1.69 35.16
N PRO A 157 -8.67 1.90 34.82
CA PRO A 157 -9.08 2.95 33.89
C PRO A 157 -8.69 4.37 34.35
N GLU A 158 -8.61 4.62 35.64
CA GLU A 158 -8.22 5.90 36.25
C GLU A 158 -6.81 6.36 35.86
N LEU A 159 -5.92 5.43 35.47
CA LEU A 159 -4.57 5.74 35.02
C LEU A 159 -4.54 6.32 33.60
N PHE A 160 -5.61 6.18 32.84
CA PHE A 160 -5.74 6.58 31.43
C PHE A 160 -6.95 7.49 31.21
N PRO A 161 -7.05 8.63 31.90
CA PRO A 161 -8.28 9.42 31.93
C PRO A 161 -8.74 9.87 30.55
N TYR A 162 -10.01 9.66 30.24
CA TYR A 162 -10.64 10.13 29.01
C TYR A 162 -10.85 11.65 29.08
N ALA A 163 -10.49 12.37 28.03
CA ALA A 163 -10.47 13.83 28.07
C ALA A 163 -11.84 14.47 28.25
N GLU A 164 -12.91 13.83 27.74
CA GLU A 164 -14.29 14.32 27.84
C GLU A 164 -14.99 13.89 29.15
N ASP A 165 -14.54 12.78 29.74
CA ASP A 165 -15.04 12.27 31.01
C ASP A 165 -13.89 11.61 31.78
N PRO A 166 -13.16 12.38 32.63
CA PRO A 166 -12.01 11.86 33.38
C PRO A 166 -12.32 10.77 34.40
N SER A 167 -13.60 10.47 34.67
CA SER A 167 -14.00 9.33 35.50
C SER A 167 -13.87 7.99 34.79
N LYS A 168 -13.61 8.01 33.46
CA LYS A 168 -13.46 6.85 32.60
C LYS A 168 -12.03 6.78 32.02
N GLY A 169 -11.61 5.57 31.68
CA GLY A 169 -10.37 5.31 30.96
C GLY A 169 -10.55 5.46 29.45
N ALA A 170 -9.56 6.01 28.74
CA ALA A 170 -9.52 6.06 27.29
C ALA A 170 -8.74 4.91 26.71
N PHE A 171 -9.36 4.06 25.89
CA PHE A 171 -8.70 3.14 24.99
C PHE A 171 -8.79 3.69 23.56
N VAL A 172 -7.64 4.06 22.97
CA VAL A 172 -7.61 4.64 21.63
C VAL A 172 -7.62 3.52 20.57
N GLY A 173 -8.71 3.43 19.83
CA GLY A 173 -8.92 2.41 18.80
C GLY A 173 -8.32 2.78 17.45
N CYS A 174 -8.94 2.30 16.38
CA CYS A 174 -8.55 2.52 15.00
C CYS A 174 -9.49 3.50 14.29
N PRO A 175 -8.97 4.23 13.29
CA PRO A 175 -9.80 5.05 12.41
C PRO A 175 -10.84 4.20 11.67
N ALA A 176 -11.96 4.82 11.34
CA ALA A 176 -13.00 4.21 10.53
C ALA A 176 -12.47 3.75 9.16
N GLY A 177 -12.96 2.60 8.71
CA GLY A 177 -12.57 1.98 7.43
C GLY A 177 -11.30 1.13 7.47
N TRP A 178 -10.58 1.08 8.60
CA TRP A 178 -9.50 0.12 8.81
C TRP A 178 -10.03 -1.20 9.36
N GLY A 179 -9.40 -2.32 9.01
CA GLY A 179 -9.80 -3.64 9.52
C GLY A 179 -9.68 -3.78 11.03
N CYS A 180 -8.69 -3.12 11.64
CA CYS A 180 -8.49 -3.11 13.08
C CYS A 180 -9.61 -2.37 13.85
N GLN A 181 -10.43 -1.54 13.20
CA GLN A 181 -11.62 -0.94 13.83
C GLN A 181 -12.59 -2.02 14.31
N LEU A 182 -12.89 -2.99 13.43
CA LEU A 182 -13.75 -4.12 13.78
C LEU A 182 -13.14 -4.96 14.91
N ALA A 183 -11.84 -5.28 14.79
CA ALA A 183 -11.15 -6.07 15.80
C ALA A 183 -11.17 -5.38 17.18
N ASN A 184 -10.84 -4.09 17.25
CA ASN A 184 -10.84 -3.38 18.52
C ASN A 184 -12.25 -3.21 19.09
N ALA A 185 -13.28 -2.99 18.29
CA ALA A 185 -14.65 -2.91 18.76
C ALA A 185 -15.12 -4.23 19.41
N ASN A 186 -14.83 -5.36 18.76
CA ASN A 186 -15.22 -6.66 19.30
C ASN A 186 -14.33 -7.12 20.46
N LEU A 187 -13.04 -6.82 20.46
CA LEU A 187 -12.17 -7.07 21.63
C LEU A 187 -12.58 -6.19 22.82
N TYR A 188 -12.98 -4.93 22.59
CA TYR A 188 -13.52 -4.05 23.62
C TYR A 188 -14.74 -4.68 24.30
N ARG A 189 -15.65 -5.29 23.53
CA ARG A 189 -16.81 -6.04 24.03
C ARG A 189 -16.39 -7.34 24.74
N ALA A 190 -15.48 -8.10 24.12
CA ALA A 190 -14.98 -9.37 24.63
C ALA A 190 -14.32 -9.25 26.02
N PHE A 191 -13.55 -8.18 26.23
CA PHE A 191 -12.91 -7.88 27.51
C PHE A 191 -13.81 -7.11 28.48
N GLU A 192 -15.08 -6.88 28.11
CA GLU A 192 -16.07 -6.14 28.93
C GLU A 192 -15.56 -4.74 29.34
N MET A 193 -14.80 -4.08 28.48
CA MET A 193 -14.10 -2.83 28.81
C MET A 193 -15.06 -1.72 29.24
N GLU A 194 -16.25 -1.62 28.63
CA GLU A 194 -17.27 -0.63 29.05
C GLU A 194 -17.69 -0.81 30.50
N LYS A 195 -17.92 -2.07 30.94
CA LYS A 195 -18.29 -2.38 32.34
C LYS A 195 -17.16 -2.07 33.32
N LYS A 196 -15.91 -2.09 32.83
CA LYS A 196 -14.70 -1.73 33.59
C LYS A 196 -14.43 -0.22 33.57
N GLY A 197 -15.31 0.60 33.00
CA GLY A 197 -15.17 2.06 32.98
C GLY A 197 -14.33 2.63 31.85
N TRP A 198 -14.09 1.87 30.79
CA TRP A 198 -13.36 2.35 29.61
C TRP A 198 -14.27 2.94 28.56
N VAL A 199 -13.72 3.83 27.72
CA VAL A 199 -14.32 4.36 26.49
C VAL A 199 -13.44 3.96 25.32
N LEU A 200 -14.02 3.38 24.27
CA LEU A 200 -13.37 3.16 22.99
C LEU A 200 -13.36 4.49 22.22
N VAL A 201 -12.17 5.08 22.08
CA VAL A 201 -11.98 6.39 21.44
C VAL A 201 -11.66 6.21 19.97
N ASP A 202 -12.48 6.78 19.09
CA ASP A 202 -12.14 6.88 17.67
C ASP A 202 -11.14 8.03 17.46
N PRO A 203 -9.93 7.76 16.93
CA PRO A 203 -8.94 8.80 16.65
C PRO A 203 -9.29 9.66 15.42
N GLY A 204 -10.33 9.36 14.67
CA GLY A 204 -10.81 10.04 13.49
C GLY A 204 -9.96 9.84 12.23
N SER A 205 -8.65 9.66 12.38
CA SER A 205 -7.72 9.46 11.25
C SER A 205 -6.40 8.82 11.68
N SER A 206 -5.60 8.37 10.70
CA SER A 206 -4.20 7.93 10.91
C SER A 206 -3.36 9.04 11.59
N ALA A 207 -3.53 10.28 11.15
CA ALA A 207 -2.85 11.43 11.74
C ALA A 207 -3.30 11.68 13.19
N GLY A 208 -4.60 11.57 13.48
CA GLY A 208 -5.15 11.69 14.83
C GLY A 208 -4.63 10.62 15.77
N LEU A 209 -4.59 9.36 15.32
CA LEU A 209 -4.02 8.24 16.08
C LEU A 209 -2.53 8.47 16.39
N LYS A 210 -1.73 8.85 15.39
CA LYS A 210 -0.31 9.22 15.56
C LYS A 210 -0.15 10.38 16.52
N ALA A 211 -0.97 11.42 16.42
CA ALA A 211 -0.91 12.60 17.26
C ALA A 211 -1.23 12.29 18.74
N SER A 212 -2.19 11.39 19.01
CA SER A 212 -2.55 10.97 20.37
C SER A 212 -1.36 10.33 21.09
N ILE A 213 -0.63 9.42 20.41
CA ILE A 213 0.60 8.81 20.92
C ILE A 213 1.68 9.86 21.15
N SER A 214 1.95 10.69 20.14
CA SER A 214 3.01 11.70 20.19
C SER A 214 2.80 12.68 21.35
N LYS A 215 1.56 13.16 21.51
CA LYS A 215 1.17 14.05 22.60
C LYS A 215 1.40 13.42 23.98
N ALA A 216 0.99 12.18 24.15
CA ALA A 216 1.16 11.47 25.41
C ALA A 216 2.63 11.18 25.71
N ALA A 217 3.39 10.67 24.72
CA ALA A 217 4.81 10.35 24.88
C ALA A 217 5.68 11.56 25.19
N VAL A 218 5.49 12.68 24.49
CA VAL A 218 6.23 13.93 24.73
C VAL A 218 5.91 14.54 26.10
N ALA A 219 4.66 14.43 26.54
CA ALA A 219 4.21 14.92 27.84
C ALA A 219 4.46 13.92 28.99
N ASP A 220 5.12 12.80 28.74
CA ASP A 220 5.31 11.67 29.67
C ASP A 220 4.02 11.23 30.36
N LYS A 221 2.92 11.19 29.60
CA LYS A 221 1.61 10.75 30.07
C LYS A 221 1.34 9.29 29.72
N ASN A 222 0.45 8.68 30.49
CA ASN A 222 -0.06 7.34 30.15
C ASN A 222 -0.89 7.42 28.87
N TRP A 223 -0.74 6.41 28.02
CA TRP A 223 -1.53 6.20 26.83
C TRP A 223 -1.71 4.71 26.63
N PHE A 224 -2.91 4.27 26.27
CA PHE A 224 -3.24 2.88 25.97
C PHE A 224 -4.13 2.84 24.72
N GLY A 225 -3.78 1.97 23.77
CA GLY A 225 -4.55 1.82 22.55
C GLY A 225 -3.92 0.90 21.52
N TYR A 226 -4.56 0.84 20.37
CA TYR A 226 -4.08 0.08 19.22
C TYR A 226 -2.98 0.83 18.47
N TYR A 227 -1.97 0.07 18.03
CA TYR A 227 -1.02 0.53 17.02
C TYR A 227 -0.37 -0.66 16.29
N TRP A 228 0.53 -0.37 15.33
CA TRP A 228 1.19 -1.40 14.53
C TRP A 228 2.64 -1.03 14.19
N THR A 229 3.41 -2.04 13.71
CA THR A 229 4.75 -1.90 13.16
C THR A 229 4.80 -2.32 11.69
N PRO A 230 5.67 -1.70 10.85
CA PRO A 230 6.61 -0.63 11.17
C PRO A 230 5.94 0.77 11.13
N THR A 231 6.22 1.60 12.14
CA THR A 231 5.74 2.99 12.22
C THR A 231 6.67 3.85 13.05
N VAL A 232 6.68 5.16 12.77
CA VAL A 232 7.53 6.13 13.49
C VAL A 232 7.24 6.17 14.99
N PRO A 233 5.98 6.27 15.46
CA PRO A 233 5.72 6.38 16.89
C PRO A 233 6.29 5.23 17.71
N ILE A 234 6.22 4.01 17.21
CA ILE A 234 6.74 2.83 17.92
C ILE A 234 8.24 2.95 18.16
N GLY A 235 9.02 3.26 17.14
CA GLY A 235 10.47 3.41 17.25
C GLY A 235 10.88 4.70 17.97
N LYS A 236 10.30 5.84 17.58
CA LYS A 236 10.68 7.15 18.09
C LYS A 236 10.43 7.32 19.60
N TYR A 237 9.32 6.76 20.08
CA TYR A 237 8.91 6.89 21.48
C TYR A 237 9.15 5.63 22.29
N ASN A 238 9.76 4.60 21.72
CA ASN A 238 10.00 3.31 22.37
C ASN A 238 8.72 2.75 23.02
N MET A 239 7.62 2.79 22.27
CA MET A 239 6.34 2.26 22.75
C MET A 239 6.47 0.78 23.13
N VAL A 240 5.72 0.37 24.15
CA VAL A 240 5.77 -0.98 24.68
C VAL A 240 4.53 -1.75 24.22
N ALA A 241 4.73 -2.89 23.57
CA ALA A 241 3.65 -3.81 23.24
C ALA A 241 3.10 -4.45 24.52
N VAL A 242 1.78 -4.54 24.62
CA VAL A 242 1.08 -5.12 25.77
C VAL A 242 0.79 -6.58 25.49
N ASP A 243 1.17 -7.46 26.43
CA ASP A 243 0.68 -8.84 26.45
C ASP A 243 -0.81 -8.83 26.77
N PHE A 244 -1.62 -9.60 26.06
CA PHE A 244 -3.07 -9.61 26.27
C PHE A 244 -3.48 -10.30 27.59
N GLY A 245 -2.61 -11.09 28.19
CA GLY A 245 -2.90 -11.89 29.38
C GLY A 245 -3.80 -13.10 29.09
N VAL A 246 -4.15 -13.31 27.84
CA VAL A 246 -4.92 -14.44 27.32
C VAL A 246 -4.26 -14.97 26.05
N PRO A 247 -4.40 -16.26 25.70
CA PRO A 247 -3.90 -16.80 24.46
C PRO A 247 -4.72 -16.30 23.26
N TYR A 248 -4.20 -16.54 22.05
CA TYR A 248 -5.00 -16.45 20.83
C TYR A 248 -6.10 -17.54 20.85
N GLU A 249 -7.36 -17.11 20.79
CA GLU A 249 -8.52 -18.01 20.95
C GLU A 249 -8.86 -18.83 19.69
N GLY A 250 -8.12 -18.61 18.61
CA GLY A 250 -8.25 -19.38 17.36
C GLY A 250 -9.00 -18.65 16.25
N ASP A 251 -8.89 -19.26 15.07
CA ASP A 251 -9.40 -18.67 13.82
C ASP A 251 -10.93 -18.54 13.83
N GLU A 252 -11.65 -19.48 14.44
CA GLU A 252 -13.10 -19.42 14.55
C GLU A 252 -13.58 -18.16 15.30
N ASN A 253 -12.95 -17.85 16.44
CA ASN A 253 -13.26 -16.62 17.17
C ASN A 253 -12.76 -15.39 16.39
N TRP A 254 -11.55 -15.44 15.82
CA TRP A 254 -10.97 -14.27 15.16
C TRP A 254 -11.66 -13.94 13.84
N HIS A 255 -11.67 -14.87 12.88
CA HIS A 255 -12.25 -14.64 11.55
C HIS A 255 -13.78 -14.79 11.52
N GLY A 256 -14.34 -15.60 12.41
CA GLY A 256 -15.78 -15.79 12.53
C GLY A 256 -16.51 -14.72 13.35
N CYS A 257 -15.79 -13.97 14.19
CA CYS A 257 -16.41 -12.97 15.08
C CYS A 257 -15.57 -11.68 15.20
N ILE A 258 -14.36 -11.73 15.74
CA ILE A 258 -13.59 -10.52 16.13
C ILE A 258 -13.43 -9.51 15.00
N VAL A 259 -13.25 -9.95 13.76
CA VAL A 259 -13.10 -9.08 12.58
C VAL A 259 -14.40 -8.89 11.77
N LYS A 260 -15.54 -9.27 12.33
CA LYS A 260 -16.86 -9.07 11.70
C LYS A 260 -17.53 -7.79 12.22
N PRO A 261 -18.50 -7.24 11.47
CA PRO A 261 -19.41 -6.25 12.04
C PRO A 261 -20.06 -6.77 13.33
N GLU A 262 -20.39 -5.87 14.25
CA GLU A 262 -20.97 -6.24 15.55
C GLU A 262 -22.21 -7.13 15.41
N GLN A 263 -23.04 -6.86 14.40
CA GLN A 263 -24.26 -7.62 14.12
C GLN A 263 -23.99 -9.07 13.67
N GLU A 264 -22.79 -9.39 13.30
CA GLU A 264 -22.33 -10.73 12.88
C GLU A 264 -21.43 -11.39 13.93
N CYS A 265 -21.31 -10.76 15.12
CA CYS A 265 -20.42 -11.22 16.21
C CYS A 265 -21.15 -11.09 17.55
N ASP A 266 -22.07 -12.00 17.85
CA ASP A 266 -22.91 -11.94 19.06
C ASP A 266 -22.14 -12.20 20.36
N ASN A 267 -21.11 -13.05 20.32
CA ASN A 267 -20.39 -13.49 21.52
C ASN A 267 -18.86 -13.51 21.29
N PRO A 268 -18.19 -12.34 21.17
CA PRO A 268 -16.76 -12.27 21.04
C PRO A 268 -16.08 -12.78 22.31
N LYS A 269 -15.05 -13.61 22.15
CA LYS A 269 -14.23 -14.09 23.26
C LYS A 269 -12.94 -13.29 23.39
N PRO A 270 -12.44 -13.03 24.62
CA PRO A 270 -11.13 -12.44 24.82
C PRO A 270 -10.05 -13.23 24.07
N SER A 271 -9.18 -12.52 23.35
CA SER A 271 -8.12 -13.15 22.55
C SER A 271 -6.91 -12.24 22.45
N ALA A 272 -5.72 -12.82 22.42
CA ALA A 272 -4.56 -12.11 21.93
C ALA A 272 -4.73 -11.77 20.44
N TRP A 273 -3.99 -10.75 19.96
CA TRP A 273 -4.02 -10.36 18.55
C TRP A 273 -3.46 -11.48 17.66
N THR A 274 -4.09 -11.72 16.52
CA THR A 274 -3.58 -12.71 15.56
C THR A 274 -2.30 -12.23 14.88
N LYS A 275 -1.60 -13.14 14.21
CA LYS A 275 -0.44 -12.79 13.38
C LYS A 275 -0.88 -11.87 12.23
N SER A 276 -0.17 -10.75 12.05
CA SER A 276 -0.46 -9.82 10.97
C SER A 276 -0.16 -10.41 9.59
N GLU A 277 -1.15 -10.35 8.70
CA GLU A 277 -1.01 -10.74 7.31
C GLU A 277 -1.19 -9.52 6.40
N VAL A 278 -0.15 -9.21 5.62
CA VAL A 278 -0.17 -8.11 4.65
C VAL A 278 0.15 -8.64 3.27
N ASN A 279 -0.70 -8.29 2.31
CA ASN A 279 -0.56 -8.72 0.92
C ASN A 279 -0.53 -7.52 -0.04
N THR A 280 0.21 -7.64 -1.14
CA THR A 280 -0.10 -6.87 -2.34
C THR A 280 -1.17 -7.64 -3.10
N VAL A 281 -2.33 -7.03 -3.25
CA VAL A 281 -3.48 -7.63 -3.92
C VAL A 281 -3.75 -6.92 -5.24
N VAL A 282 -4.01 -7.70 -6.28
CA VAL A 282 -4.36 -7.16 -7.61
C VAL A 282 -5.61 -7.84 -8.17
N THR A 283 -6.33 -7.13 -9.01
CA THR A 283 -7.49 -7.66 -9.75
C THR A 283 -7.04 -8.52 -10.93
N ASP A 284 -7.94 -9.32 -11.47
CA ASP A 284 -7.68 -10.05 -12.73
C ASP A 284 -7.48 -9.08 -13.92
N ASN A 285 -8.10 -7.89 -13.87
CA ASN A 285 -7.87 -6.83 -14.84
C ASN A 285 -6.40 -6.36 -14.85
N PHE A 286 -5.78 -6.14 -13.68
CA PHE A 286 -4.36 -5.79 -13.61
C PHE A 286 -3.47 -6.82 -14.31
N LYS A 287 -3.75 -8.11 -14.19
CA LYS A 287 -2.97 -9.16 -14.88
C LYS A 287 -3.04 -9.02 -16.40
N LYS A 288 -4.19 -8.55 -16.92
CA LYS A 288 -4.40 -8.35 -18.36
C LYS A 288 -3.68 -7.10 -18.84
N ILE A 289 -3.85 -5.96 -18.17
CA ILE A 289 -3.33 -4.66 -18.61
C ILE A 289 -1.86 -4.43 -18.23
N GLY A 290 -1.44 -4.79 -17.02
CA GLY A 290 -0.05 -4.69 -16.55
C GLY A 290 0.84 -5.82 -17.06
N GLY A 291 0.25 -6.94 -17.39
CA GLY A 291 0.91 -8.12 -17.94
C GLY A 291 1.93 -8.80 -17.02
N LYS A 292 2.61 -9.82 -17.57
CA LYS A 292 3.53 -10.67 -16.79
C LYS A 292 4.70 -9.90 -16.18
N LYS A 293 5.17 -8.82 -16.81
CA LYS A 293 6.34 -8.05 -16.34
C LYS A 293 6.01 -7.24 -15.09
N ALA A 294 4.89 -6.51 -15.09
CA ALA A 294 4.42 -5.76 -13.93
C ALA A 294 4.05 -6.69 -12.76
N MET A 295 3.39 -7.82 -13.03
CA MET A 295 3.13 -8.87 -12.03
C MET A 295 4.42 -9.40 -11.40
N LYS A 296 5.48 -9.64 -12.22
CA LYS A 296 6.77 -10.12 -11.71
C LYS A 296 7.45 -9.08 -10.81
N PHE A 297 7.32 -7.79 -11.13
CA PHE A 297 7.80 -6.70 -10.29
C PHE A 297 7.08 -6.72 -8.94
N LEU A 298 5.75 -6.64 -8.89
CA LEU A 298 4.99 -6.64 -7.65
C LEU A 298 5.28 -7.89 -6.79
N LYS A 299 5.43 -9.07 -7.42
CA LYS A 299 5.79 -10.31 -6.72
C LYS A 299 7.15 -10.24 -6.02
N LYS A 300 8.11 -9.51 -6.58
CA LYS A 300 9.47 -9.39 -6.03
C LYS A 300 9.63 -8.26 -5.04
N ARG A 301 8.77 -7.24 -5.12
CA ARG A 301 8.85 -6.03 -4.31
C ARG A 301 8.64 -6.37 -2.83
N SER A 302 9.66 -6.15 -2.02
CA SER A 302 9.61 -6.39 -0.58
C SER A 302 10.54 -5.42 0.15
N TYR A 303 9.98 -4.70 1.09
CA TYR A 303 10.72 -3.72 1.89
C TYR A 303 11.28 -4.39 3.15
N PRO A 304 12.62 -4.37 3.37
CA PRO A 304 13.19 -4.71 4.67
C PRO A 304 12.66 -3.79 5.77
N ALA A 305 12.53 -4.31 6.99
CA ALA A 305 11.97 -3.56 8.11
C ALA A 305 12.76 -2.27 8.41
N GLU A 306 14.08 -2.36 8.43
CA GLU A 306 14.98 -1.22 8.67
C GLU A 306 14.87 -0.15 7.59
N VAL A 307 14.71 -0.55 6.32
CA VAL A 307 14.54 0.37 5.20
C VAL A 307 13.20 1.09 5.29
N MET A 308 12.12 0.35 5.54
CA MET A 308 10.81 0.96 5.71
C MET A 308 10.81 1.93 6.91
N ASN A 309 11.34 1.52 8.06
CA ASN A 309 11.44 2.39 9.22
C ASN A 309 12.23 3.68 8.91
N GLY A 310 13.37 3.57 8.22
CA GLY A 310 14.17 4.72 7.80
C GLY A 310 13.37 5.70 6.92
N MET A 311 12.61 5.18 5.96
CA MET A 311 11.78 5.99 5.08
C MET A 311 10.60 6.65 5.82
N LEU A 312 9.99 5.95 6.77
CA LEU A 312 8.92 6.53 7.60
C LEU A 312 9.45 7.65 8.50
N VAL A 313 10.67 7.51 9.04
CA VAL A 313 11.35 8.59 9.77
C VAL A 313 11.63 9.77 8.84
N TYR A 314 12.16 9.54 7.65
CA TYR A 314 12.36 10.58 6.63
C TYR A 314 11.06 11.36 6.35
N MET A 315 9.95 10.64 6.09
CA MET A 315 8.63 11.27 5.88
C MET A 315 8.21 12.15 7.05
N ALA A 316 8.43 11.69 8.27
CA ALA A 316 8.03 12.42 9.46
C ALA A 316 8.89 13.67 9.72
N ASP A 317 10.20 13.57 9.54
CA ASP A 317 11.16 14.64 9.85
C ASP A 317 11.15 15.73 8.77
N ASN A 318 10.86 15.36 7.51
CA ASN A 318 10.82 16.29 6.38
C ASN A 318 9.39 16.72 6.00
N GLN A 319 8.36 16.23 6.71
CA GLN A 319 6.94 16.42 6.34
C GLN A 319 6.65 16.01 4.89
N ALA A 320 7.40 14.99 4.42
CA ALA A 320 7.32 14.49 3.06
C ALA A 320 6.07 13.62 2.89
N ASP A 321 5.39 13.77 1.75
CA ASP A 321 4.33 12.87 1.34
C ASP A 321 4.88 11.60 0.68
N GLY A 322 3.99 10.74 0.18
CA GLY A 322 4.41 9.50 -0.48
C GLY A 322 5.16 9.72 -1.80
N ALA A 323 4.87 10.79 -2.52
CA ALA A 323 5.55 11.09 -3.78
C ALA A 323 6.99 11.56 -3.53
N ASP A 324 7.19 12.47 -2.58
CA ASP A 324 8.51 12.92 -2.16
C ASP A 324 9.34 11.76 -1.62
N ALA A 325 8.73 10.97 -0.74
CA ALA A 325 9.38 9.81 -0.14
C ALA A 325 9.71 8.71 -1.16
N ALA A 326 8.91 8.53 -2.21
CA ALA A 326 9.20 7.59 -3.27
C ALA A 326 10.45 7.99 -4.07
N ILE A 327 10.60 9.28 -4.39
CA ILE A 327 11.80 9.79 -5.07
C ILE A 327 13.04 9.60 -4.20
N GLU A 328 12.94 9.94 -2.90
CA GLU A 328 14.04 9.74 -1.94
C GLU A 328 14.41 8.26 -1.81
N PHE A 329 13.41 7.38 -1.68
CA PHE A 329 13.63 5.93 -1.63
C PHE A 329 14.36 5.43 -2.87
N LEU A 330 13.91 5.82 -4.06
CA LEU A 330 14.50 5.37 -5.32
C LEU A 330 15.95 5.87 -5.50
N LYS A 331 16.28 7.06 -4.97
CA LYS A 331 17.64 7.61 -4.99
C LYS A 331 18.56 6.95 -3.95
N THR A 332 18.07 6.71 -2.74
CA THR A 332 18.90 6.30 -1.60
C THR A 332 18.93 4.78 -1.36
N GLN A 333 17.88 4.06 -1.79
CA GLN A 333 17.73 2.61 -1.56
C GLN A 333 17.89 1.78 -2.84
N GLU A 334 18.80 2.22 -3.74
CA GLU A 334 19.04 1.56 -5.02
C GLU A 334 19.37 0.06 -4.88
N ALA A 335 20.19 -0.30 -3.89
CA ALA A 335 20.55 -1.68 -3.60
C ALA A 335 19.36 -2.59 -3.22
N VAL A 336 18.22 -2.01 -2.84
CA VAL A 336 17.00 -2.72 -2.50
C VAL A 336 16.12 -2.87 -3.74
N TRP A 337 15.67 -1.76 -4.33
CA TRP A 337 14.64 -1.81 -5.36
C TRP A 337 15.12 -2.31 -6.72
N THR A 338 16.42 -2.17 -7.05
CA THR A 338 16.94 -2.71 -8.31
C THR A 338 16.86 -4.23 -8.39
N LYS A 339 16.77 -4.93 -7.26
CA LYS A 339 16.53 -6.38 -7.22
C LYS A 339 15.10 -6.78 -7.63
N TRP A 340 14.17 -5.85 -7.62
CA TRP A 340 12.77 -6.11 -7.96
C TRP A 340 12.53 -6.13 -9.46
N VAL A 341 13.39 -5.45 -10.22
CA VAL A 341 13.22 -5.20 -11.66
C VAL A 341 14.43 -5.68 -12.46
N PRO A 342 14.29 -5.91 -13.79
CA PRO A 342 15.47 -6.10 -14.66
C PRO A 342 16.33 -4.84 -14.75
N SER A 343 17.64 -4.98 -15.03
CA SER A 343 18.59 -3.87 -15.16
C SER A 343 18.11 -2.78 -16.13
N SER A 344 17.57 -3.18 -17.30
CA SER A 344 17.06 -2.24 -18.30
C SER A 344 15.84 -1.42 -17.82
N VAL A 345 15.08 -1.94 -16.86
CA VAL A 345 13.98 -1.22 -16.21
C VAL A 345 14.56 -0.29 -15.15
N ALA A 346 15.54 -0.76 -14.37
CA ALA A 346 16.20 0.07 -13.37
C ALA A 346 16.88 1.30 -14.00
N GLU A 347 17.53 1.14 -15.16
CA GLU A 347 18.15 2.25 -15.91
C GLU A 347 17.10 3.29 -16.35
N LYS A 348 15.94 2.86 -16.83
CA LYS A 348 14.84 3.78 -17.19
C LYS A 348 14.31 4.56 -15.99
N VAL A 349 14.10 3.87 -14.86
CA VAL A 349 13.65 4.53 -13.63
C VAL A 349 14.67 5.57 -13.18
N LYS A 350 15.97 5.21 -13.13
CA LYS A 350 17.05 6.15 -12.77
C LYS A 350 17.15 7.36 -13.69
N ALA A 351 16.91 7.18 -14.98
CA ALA A 351 16.92 8.28 -15.94
C ALA A 351 15.76 9.26 -15.77
N GLY A 352 14.70 8.86 -15.05
CA GLY A 352 13.54 9.70 -14.74
C GLY A 352 13.56 10.35 -13.35
N LEU A 353 14.59 10.06 -12.50
CA LEU A 353 14.76 10.61 -11.14
C LEU A 353 15.62 11.89 -11.14
#